data_d04cee3d81e867d05ac8a0d3ee37d936
#
_entry.id   d04cee3d81e867d05ac8a0d3ee37d936
#
_cell.length_a   1.000
_cell.length_b   1.000
_cell.length_c   1.000
_cell.angle_alpha   90.00
_cell.angle_beta   90.00
_cell.angle_gamma   90.00
#
_symmetry.space_group_name_H-M   'P 1'
#
loop_
_entity.id
_entity.type
_entity.pdbx_description
1 polymer ?
#
loop_
_entity_poly.entity_id
_entity_poly.type
_entity_poly.pdbx_seq_one_letter_code
_entity_poly.pdbx_strand_id
1 'polypeptide(L)'
;MKAKLCLLLCGALCGAQLATADAMDLSRIFKSNNTSINTTINKSVGKAVQKMDSRNITFTKLPMTAAEVAPGQDAQMVAAYTVAALARYETDPAEAIAMLDALRGPRPLNGMDKQFLQDRFRGKTYLMRSYFKGATPENNYKPAQPYTVNVQTNAYTYQEQGYARFLIACGGADSPRPMTLRQKASTGEWFLWDHKGLLSGIRTPAAEDPWA
;
A
#
# COMPACT_ATOMS: atom_id res chain seq x y z
N MET A 1 -74.11 -8.06 25.89
CA MET A 1 -75.55 -7.64 25.60
C MET A 1 -75.57 -7.27 24.10
N LYS A 2 -76.33 -8.11 23.41
CA LYS A 2 -77.36 -7.80 22.42
C LYS A 2 -76.88 -6.94 21.23
N ALA A 3 -76.78 -7.52 20.05
CA ALA A 3 -77.78 -7.95 19.08
C ALA A 3 -78.09 -6.79 18.11
N LYS A 4 -78.18 -6.95 16.88
CA LYS A 4 -78.86 -7.65 15.82
C LYS A 4 -78.55 -6.90 14.53
N LEU A 5 -78.10 -7.54 13.50
CA LEU A 5 -78.89 -8.05 12.37
C LEU A 5 -79.77 -7.04 11.65
N CYS A 6 -79.48 -6.70 10.42
CA CYS A 6 -80.47 -6.69 9.36
C CYS A 6 -79.85 -6.80 7.97
N LEU A 7 -80.31 -7.79 7.29
CA LEU A 7 -80.21 -8.15 5.89
C LEU A 7 -81.07 -7.23 5.05
N LEU A 8 -80.71 -6.90 3.81
CA LEU A 8 -81.57 -7.02 2.63
C LEU A 8 -80.89 -6.64 1.34
N LEU A 9 -81.04 -7.58 0.49
CA LEU A 9 -80.82 -7.62 -0.95
C LEU A 9 -81.20 -6.36 -1.74
N CYS A 10 -80.52 -6.01 -2.77
CA CYS A 10 -81.05 -5.95 -4.13
C CYS A 10 -79.91 -5.89 -5.18
N GLY A 11 -80.07 -6.68 -6.18
CA GLY A 11 -79.13 -6.86 -7.28
C GLY A 11 -79.24 -5.78 -8.36
N ALA A 12 -78.20 -5.63 -9.12
CA ALA A 12 -78.27 -5.22 -10.51
C ALA A 12 -76.89 -5.69 -11.20
N LEU A 13 -77.06 -6.47 -12.23
CA LEU A 13 -75.99 -6.80 -13.17
C LEU A 13 -75.47 -5.52 -13.78
N CYS A 14 -74.10 -5.39 -13.77
CA CYS A 14 -73.41 -4.64 -14.78
C CYS A 14 -72.02 -5.31 -14.96
N GLY A 15 -71.84 -5.87 -16.12
CA GLY A 15 -70.56 -6.46 -16.52
C GLY A 15 -69.47 -5.37 -16.58
N ALA A 16 -68.45 -5.57 -15.87
CA ALA A 16 -67.23 -4.82 -16.01
C ALA A 16 -66.07 -5.86 -16.15
N GLN A 17 -65.44 -5.76 -17.24
CA GLN A 17 -64.26 -6.53 -17.67
C GLN A 17 -63.25 -6.63 -16.54
N LEU A 18 -62.85 -7.86 -16.24
CA LEU A 18 -61.58 -8.11 -15.54
C LEU A 18 -60.46 -7.59 -16.43
N ALA A 19 -59.97 -6.42 -16.13
CA ALA A 19 -58.67 -6.02 -16.56
C ALA A 19 -57.66 -6.99 -15.90
N THR A 20 -57.10 -7.87 -16.71
CA THR A 20 -55.92 -8.64 -16.33
C THR A 20 -54.88 -7.63 -15.91
N ALA A 21 -54.63 -7.53 -14.62
CA ALA A 21 -53.42 -6.85 -14.13
C ALA A 21 -52.23 -7.60 -14.72
N ASP A 22 -51.57 -6.97 -15.69
CA ASP A 22 -50.27 -7.40 -16.17
C ASP A 22 -49.41 -7.71 -14.95
N ALA A 23 -48.99 -8.94 -14.84
CA ALA A 23 -48.02 -9.35 -13.88
C ALA A 23 -46.78 -8.49 -14.17
N MET A 24 -46.64 -7.39 -13.41
CA MET A 24 -45.43 -6.59 -13.47
C MET A 24 -44.28 -7.55 -13.31
N ASP A 25 -43.47 -7.62 -14.36
CA ASP A 25 -42.26 -8.51 -14.43
C ASP A 25 -41.27 -8.07 -13.34
N LEU A 26 -41.48 -8.58 -12.13
CA LEU A 26 -40.59 -8.36 -10.99
C LEU A 26 -39.13 -8.73 -11.33
N SER A 27 -38.95 -9.61 -12.31
CA SER A 27 -37.63 -9.99 -12.79
C SER A 27 -36.86 -8.83 -13.44
N ARG A 28 -37.58 -7.90 -14.11
CA ARG A 28 -36.99 -6.68 -14.68
C ARG A 28 -36.61 -5.68 -13.61
N ILE A 29 -37.41 -5.53 -12.56
CA ILE A 29 -37.09 -4.63 -11.44
C ILE A 29 -35.90 -5.15 -10.64
N PHE A 30 -35.85 -6.45 -10.34
CA PHE A 30 -34.72 -7.06 -9.65
C PHE A 30 -33.43 -7.01 -10.48
N LYS A 31 -33.49 -7.21 -11.81
CA LYS A 31 -32.34 -7.09 -12.69
C LYS A 31 -31.81 -5.66 -12.79
N SER A 32 -32.70 -4.67 -12.89
CA SER A 32 -32.34 -3.26 -12.97
C SER A 32 -31.67 -2.79 -11.68
N ASN A 33 -32.22 -3.14 -10.51
CA ASN A 33 -31.68 -2.74 -9.22
C ASN A 33 -30.34 -3.42 -8.93
N ASN A 34 -30.20 -4.72 -9.23
CA ASN A 34 -28.92 -5.43 -9.03
C ASN A 34 -27.82 -4.89 -9.97
N THR A 35 -28.14 -4.55 -11.21
CA THR A 35 -27.15 -3.97 -12.13
C THR A 35 -26.72 -2.58 -11.66
N SER A 36 -27.63 -1.76 -11.19
CA SER A 36 -27.34 -0.41 -10.66
C SER A 36 -26.51 -0.46 -9.39
N ILE A 37 -26.86 -1.35 -8.45
CA ILE A 37 -26.13 -1.54 -7.18
C ILE A 37 -24.72 -2.09 -7.47
N ASN A 38 -24.58 -3.11 -8.32
CA ASN A 38 -23.28 -3.67 -8.67
C ASN A 38 -22.39 -2.67 -9.43
N THR A 39 -22.98 -1.84 -10.29
CA THR A 39 -22.21 -0.79 -10.99
C THR A 39 -21.74 0.30 -10.02
N THR A 40 -22.57 0.66 -9.04
CA THR A 40 -22.20 1.66 -8.02
C THR A 40 -21.17 1.11 -7.05
N ILE A 41 -21.31 -0.14 -6.61
CA ILE A 41 -20.30 -0.80 -5.74
C ILE A 41 -18.98 -0.98 -6.49
N ASN A 42 -19.01 -1.47 -7.71
CA ASN A 42 -17.78 -1.63 -8.50
C ASN A 42 -17.11 -0.30 -8.82
N LYS A 43 -17.88 0.77 -9.03
CA LYS A 43 -17.34 2.12 -9.27
C LYS A 43 -16.77 2.76 -8.01
N SER A 44 -17.33 2.50 -6.83
CA SER A 44 -16.81 2.98 -5.55
C SER A 44 -15.62 2.14 -5.06
N VAL A 45 -15.66 0.82 -5.21
CA VAL A 45 -14.54 -0.08 -4.91
C VAL A 45 -13.39 0.17 -5.89
N GLY A 46 -13.66 0.32 -7.19
CA GLY A 46 -12.64 0.67 -8.19
C GLY A 46 -11.99 2.03 -7.93
N LYS A 47 -12.74 3.04 -7.46
CA LYS A 47 -12.17 4.34 -7.06
C LYS A 47 -11.36 4.26 -5.76
N ALA A 48 -11.74 3.43 -4.80
CA ALA A 48 -11.00 3.23 -3.55
C ALA A 48 -9.67 2.47 -3.80
N VAL A 49 -9.66 1.53 -4.74
CA VAL A 49 -8.46 0.77 -5.11
C VAL A 49 -7.49 1.60 -5.99
N GLN A 50 -7.97 2.66 -6.65
CA GLN A 50 -7.15 3.45 -7.59
C GLN A 50 -6.51 4.71 -7.02
N LYS A 51 -6.77 5.11 -5.80
CA LYS A 51 -6.07 6.26 -5.22
C LYS A 51 -4.80 5.80 -4.50
N MET A 52 -3.80 5.38 -5.28
CA MET A 52 -2.43 5.37 -4.80
C MET A 52 -1.97 6.83 -4.73
N ASP A 53 -1.84 7.33 -3.52
CA ASP A 53 -1.19 8.61 -3.29
C ASP A 53 0.31 8.35 -3.18
N SER A 54 1.12 9.25 -3.73
CA SER A 54 2.57 9.08 -3.73
C SER A 54 3.26 10.40 -3.36
N ARG A 55 4.24 10.29 -2.48
CA ARG A 55 5.09 11.41 -2.08
C ARG A 55 6.52 11.17 -2.50
N ASN A 56 7.10 12.12 -3.21
CA ASN A 56 8.52 12.15 -3.52
C ASN A 56 9.27 12.83 -2.37
N ILE A 57 10.20 12.11 -1.76
CA ILE A 57 11.08 12.62 -0.71
C ILE A 57 12.48 12.74 -1.30
N THR A 58 13.01 13.95 -1.29
CA THR A 58 14.24 14.31 -1.98
C THR A 58 15.33 14.63 -0.95
N PHE A 59 16.50 14.04 -1.16
CA PHE A 59 17.71 14.27 -0.40
C PHE A 59 18.72 15.01 -1.28
N THR A 60 19.15 16.20 -0.90
CA THR A 60 20.28 16.89 -1.53
C THR A 60 21.56 16.09 -1.30
N LYS A 61 21.71 15.54 -0.10
CA LYS A 61 22.77 14.60 0.30
C LYS A 61 22.11 13.48 1.10
N LEU A 62 22.45 12.23 0.78
CA LEU A 62 21.95 11.10 1.57
C LEU A 62 22.53 11.15 3.00
N PRO A 63 21.74 10.82 4.02
CA PRO A 63 22.26 10.67 5.37
C PRO A 63 23.34 9.58 5.41
N MET A 64 24.40 9.84 6.11
CA MET A 64 25.59 8.99 6.15
C MET A 64 25.82 8.34 7.51
N THR A 65 25.16 8.86 8.55
CA THR A 65 25.35 8.44 9.95
C THR A 65 24.04 8.23 10.69
N ALA A 66 24.07 7.44 11.76
CA ALA A 66 22.92 7.21 12.61
C ALA A 66 22.37 8.50 13.25
N ALA A 67 23.23 9.52 13.43
CA ALA A 67 22.78 10.82 13.96
C ALA A 67 21.93 11.65 12.98
N GLU A 68 22.00 11.33 11.69
CA GLU A 68 21.27 12.04 10.63
C GLU A 68 19.89 11.41 10.32
N VAL A 69 19.57 10.29 10.96
CA VAL A 69 18.29 9.60 10.80
C VAL A 69 17.64 9.40 12.16
N ALA A 70 16.32 9.58 12.22
CA ALA A 70 15.57 9.38 13.44
C ALA A 70 14.14 8.89 13.15
N PRO A 71 13.54 8.13 14.09
CA PRO A 71 12.10 7.97 14.15
C PRO A 71 11.41 9.33 14.24
N GLY A 72 10.17 9.44 13.79
CA GLY A 72 9.46 10.71 13.83
C GLY A 72 7.98 10.56 13.53
N GLN A 73 7.26 11.68 13.56
CA GLN A 73 5.82 11.70 13.31
C GLN A 73 5.48 11.60 11.81
N ASP A 74 6.42 11.95 10.94
CA ASP A 74 6.26 11.78 9.48
C ASP A 74 6.68 10.36 9.06
N ALA A 75 5.71 9.46 8.99
CA ALA A 75 5.94 8.07 8.61
C ALA A 75 6.60 7.91 7.24
N GLN A 76 6.25 8.75 6.25
CA GLN A 76 6.84 8.66 4.92
C GLN A 76 8.31 9.09 4.92
N MET A 77 8.69 10.06 5.76
CA MET A 77 10.09 10.45 5.93
C MET A 77 10.90 9.30 6.57
N VAL A 78 10.36 8.63 7.59
CA VAL A 78 11.01 7.45 8.19
C VAL A 78 11.17 6.32 7.18
N ALA A 79 10.20 6.13 6.29
CA ALA A 79 10.31 5.19 5.19
C ALA A 79 11.48 5.55 4.24
N ALA A 80 11.61 6.81 3.86
CA ALA A 80 12.71 7.29 3.02
C ALA A 80 14.08 7.18 3.72
N TYR A 81 14.16 7.49 5.01
CA TYR A 81 15.37 7.26 5.82
C TYR A 81 15.77 5.78 5.85
N THR A 82 14.79 4.87 5.90
CA THR A 82 15.08 3.42 5.83
C THR A 82 15.75 3.04 4.52
N VAL A 83 15.28 3.58 3.39
CA VAL A 83 15.91 3.35 2.08
C VAL A 83 17.34 3.90 2.06
N ALA A 84 17.56 5.10 2.59
CA ALA A 84 18.87 5.72 2.67
C ALA A 84 19.83 4.94 3.60
N ALA A 85 19.35 4.48 4.75
CA ALA A 85 20.13 3.65 5.68
C ALA A 85 20.55 2.31 5.04
N LEU A 86 19.64 1.65 4.33
CA LEU A 86 19.96 0.44 3.58
C LEU A 86 20.95 0.72 2.43
N ALA A 87 20.85 1.86 1.76
CA ALA A 87 21.79 2.24 0.71
C ALA A 87 23.22 2.47 1.25
N ARG A 88 23.35 2.89 2.51
CA ARG A 88 24.64 3.02 3.20
C ARG A 88 25.35 1.66 3.36
N TYR A 89 24.59 0.54 3.36
CA TYR A 89 25.16 -0.80 3.53
C TYR A 89 26.19 -1.17 2.46
N GLU A 90 26.08 -0.61 1.25
CA GLU A 90 27.03 -0.83 0.16
C GLU A 90 28.45 -0.35 0.50
N THR A 91 28.57 0.76 1.23
CA THR A 91 29.84 1.41 1.52
C THR A 91 30.30 1.21 2.95
N ASP A 92 29.38 1.09 3.89
CA ASP A 92 29.65 0.95 5.31
C ASP A 92 28.54 0.14 5.99
N PRO A 93 28.66 -1.20 6.01
CA PRO A 93 27.65 -2.06 6.65
C PRO A 93 27.46 -1.81 8.14
N ALA A 94 28.50 -1.41 8.86
CA ALA A 94 28.41 -1.17 10.30
C ALA A 94 27.59 0.09 10.58
N GLU A 95 27.85 1.17 9.86
CA GLU A 95 27.06 2.40 9.99
C GLU A 95 25.62 2.22 9.50
N ALA A 96 25.40 1.48 8.42
CA ALA A 96 24.05 1.15 7.96
C ALA A 96 23.23 0.41 9.03
N ILE A 97 23.85 -0.55 9.74
CA ILE A 97 23.23 -1.24 10.86
C ILE A 97 22.90 -0.25 11.99
N ALA A 98 23.82 0.65 12.34
CA ALA A 98 23.58 1.68 13.35
C ALA A 98 22.42 2.62 12.97
N MET A 99 22.36 3.04 11.70
CA MET A 99 21.23 3.83 11.18
C MET A 99 19.90 3.07 11.26
N LEU A 100 19.88 1.80 10.88
CA LEU A 100 18.70 0.96 10.99
C LEU A 100 18.27 0.74 12.44
N ASP A 101 19.22 0.53 13.35
CA ASP A 101 18.96 0.38 14.78
C ASP A 101 18.36 1.67 15.37
N ALA A 102 18.86 2.85 14.97
CA ALA A 102 18.28 4.12 15.33
C ALA A 102 16.81 4.24 14.87
N LEU A 103 16.50 3.87 13.62
CA LEU A 103 15.15 3.89 13.07
C LEU A 103 14.23 2.84 13.72
N ARG A 104 14.76 1.73 14.20
CA ARG A 104 14.02 0.67 14.91
C ARG A 104 13.78 0.99 16.38
N GLY A 105 14.58 1.88 16.94
CA GLY A 105 14.47 2.37 18.32
C GLY A 105 14.55 1.23 19.34
N PRO A 106 13.48 0.95 20.11
CA PRO A 106 13.54 -0.02 21.21
C PRO A 106 13.73 -1.48 20.76
N ARG A 107 13.74 -1.74 19.46
CA ARG A 107 13.87 -3.09 18.89
C ARG A 107 14.97 -3.15 17.83
N PRO A 108 16.24 -3.05 18.20
CA PRO A 108 17.36 -3.08 17.27
C PRO A 108 17.40 -4.42 16.50
N LEU A 109 18.19 -4.45 15.43
CA LEU A 109 18.41 -5.65 14.61
C LEU A 109 19.04 -6.76 15.45
N ASN A 110 18.44 -7.93 15.42
CA ASN A 110 19.01 -9.13 16.02
C ASN A 110 20.03 -9.82 15.09
N GLY A 111 20.67 -10.89 15.57
CA GLY A 111 21.67 -11.62 14.78
C GLY A 111 21.12 -12.18 13.47
N MET A 112 19.89 -12.67 13.44
CA MET A 112 19.25 -13.17 12.22
C MET A 112 18.94 -12.05 11.22
N ASP A 113 18.51 -10.88 11.70
CA ASP A 113 18.28 -9.73 10.83
C ASP A 113 19.59 -9.25 10.20
N LYS A 114 20.68 -9.21 10.95
CA LYS A 114 22.02 -8.85 10.45
C LYS A 114 22.56 -9.88 9.44
N GLN A 115 22.37 -11.16 9.72
CA GLN A 115 22.72 -12.22 8.78
C GLN A 115 21.89 -12.12 7.49
N PHE A 116 20.60 -11.86 7.60
CA PHE A 116 19.74 -11.65 6.44
C PHE A 116 20.22 -10.49 5.55
N LEU A 117 20.61 -9.35 6.15
CA LEU A 117 21.21 -8.23 5.41
C LEU A 117 22.47 -8.66 4.68
N GLN A 118 23.41 -9.31 5.39
CA GLN A 118 24.67 -9.78 4.81
C GLN A 118 24.43 -10.70 3.61
N ASP A 119 23.51 -11.65 3.72
CA ASP A 119 23.21 -12.59 2.64
C ASP A 119 22.55 -11.91 1.44
N ARG A 120 21.66 -10.94 1.68
CA ARG A 120 20.98 -10.21 0.60
C ARG A 120 21.88 -9.26 -0.15
N PHE A 121 22.81 -8.60 0.54
CA PHE A 121 23.74 -7.66 -0.08
C PHE A 121 24.99 -8.33 -0.69
N ARG A 122 25.24 -9.61 -0.41
CA ARG A 122 26.41 -10.33 -0.95
C ARG A 122 26.41 -10.31 -2.48
N GLY A 123 27.37 -9.59 -3.08
CA GLY A 123 27.53 -9.44 -4.52
C GLY A 123 26.41 -8.63 -5.20
N LYS A 124 25.60 -7.86 -4.45
CA LYS A 124 24.46 -7.12 -4.99
C LYS A 124 24.46 -5.67 -4.49
N THR A 125 25.51 -4.94 -4.80
CA THR A 125 25.67 -3.53 -4.37
C THR A 125 24.62 -2.59 -4.98
N TYR A 126 23.99 -3.00 -6.07
CA TYR A 126 22.96 -2.21 -6.78
C TYR A 126 21.58 -2.19 -6.12
N LEU A 127 21.29 -3.11 -5.17
CA LEU A 127 19.93 -3.32 -4.66
C LEU A 127 19.24 -2.03 -4.25
N MET A 128 19.86 -1.24 -3.40
CA MET A 128 19.20 -0.04 -2.87
C MET A 128 19.25 1.16 -3.79
N ARG A 129 20.18 1.17 -4.74
CA ARG A 129 20.21 2.21 -5.78
C ARG A 129 18.94 2.19 -6.63
N SER A 130 18.33 1.01 -6.81
CA SER A 130 17.10 0.82 -7.58
C SER A 130 15.87 1.58 -7.05
N TYR A 131 15.91 2.05 -5.79
CA TYR A 131 14.83 2.80 -5.16
C TYR A 131 14.91 4.31 -5.37
N PHE A 132 16.00 4.81 -5.91
CA PHE A 132 16.12 6.22 -6.25
C PHE A 132 15.62 6.47 -7.67
N LYS A 133 14.90 7.58 -7.83
CA LYS A 133 14.32 7.98 -9.11
C LYS A 133 15.38 7.99 -10.22
N GLY A 134 15.03 7.43 -11.37
CA GLY A 134 15.89 7.37 -12.56
C GLY A 134 16.86 6.20 -12.59
N ALA A 135 16.98 5.40 -11.52
CA ALA A 135 17.78 4.19 -11.51
C ALA A 135 17.01 3.02 -12.12
N THR A 136 17.52 2.42 -13.19
CA THR A 136 16.94 1.26 -13.90
C THR A 136 18.02 0.23 -14.20
N PRO A 137 17.65 -1.04 -14.51
CA PRO A 137 18.62 -2.06 -14.90
C PRO A 137 19.46 -1.63 -16.10
N GLU A 138 18.86 -0.97 -17.08
CA GLU A 138 19.49 -0.55 -18.34
C GLU A 138 20.59 0.50 -18.13
N ASN A 139 20.45 1.34 -17.09
CA ASN A 139 21.48 2.33 -16.74
C ASN A 139 22.37 1.89 -15.57
N ASN A 140 22.36 0.58 -15.23
CA ASN A 140 23.11 -0.01 -14.11
C ASN A 140 22.81 0.68 -12.77
N TYR A 141 21.55 1.04 -12.57
CA TYR A 141 21.03 1.69 -11.37
C TYR A 141 21.77 2.99 -11.01
N LYS A 142 22.06 3.82 -12.01
CA LYS A 142 22.56 5.18 -11.78
C LYS A 142 21.41 6.11 -11.46
N PRO A 143 21.25 6.58 -10.21
CA PRO A 143 20.15 7.43 -9.83
C PRO A 143 20.30 8.85 -10.37
N ALA A 144 19.16 9.51 -10.60
CA ALA A 144 19.13 10.94 -10.88
C ALA A 144 19.45 11.74 -9.61
N GLN A 145 20.04 12.90 -9.78
CA GLN A 145 20.29 13.88 -8.73
C GLN A 145 19.25 14.99 -8.80
N PRO A 146 18.72 15.49 -7.67
CA PRO A 146 18.95 15.03 -6.32
C PRO A 146 18.28 13.66 -6.03
N TYR A 147 18.81 12.90 -5.08
CA TYR A 147 18.29 11.57 -4.72
C TYR A 147 16.84 11.65 -4.26
N THR A 148 15.95 10.98 -4.97
CA THR A 148 14.51 11.04 -4.67
C THR A 148 13.95 9.64 -4.49
N VAL A 149 13.30 9.40 -3.34
CA VAL A 149 12.56 8.17 -3.02
C VAL A 149 11.07 8.45 -3.17
N ASN A 150 10.37 7.60 -3.92
CA ASN A 150 8.93 7.68 -4.07
C ASN A 150 8.25 6.71 -3.10
N VAL A 151 7.57 7.25 -2.08
CA VAL A 151 6.82 6.52 -1.07
C VAL A 151 5.34 6.58 -1.40
N GLN A 152 4.73 5.42 -1.60
CA GLN A 152 3.35 5.29 -2.04
C GLN A 152 2.46 4.78 -0.91
N THR A 153 1.23 5.32 -0.85
CA THR A 153 0.16 4.90 0.03
C THR A 153 -1.03 4.38 -0.78
N ASN A 154 -1.81 3.50 -0.18
CA ASN A 154 -3.07 3.03 -0.72
C ASN A 154 -4.10 2.88 0.41
N ALA A 155 -5.30 2.39 0.10
CA ALA A 155 -6.38 2.19 1.08
C ALA A 155 -5.99 1.26 2.25
N TYR A 156 -4.96 0.43 2.08
CA TYR A 156 -4.52 -0.56 3.08
C TYR A 156 -3.32 -0.10 3.89
N THR A 157 -2.73 1.05 3.56
CA THR A 157 -1.50 1.53 4.22
C THR A 157 -1.66 1.63 5.74
N TYR A 158 -2.81 2.14 6.22
CA TYR A 158 -3.11 2.32 7.65
C TYR A 158 -4.26 1.42 8.13
N GLN A 159 -4.50 0.28 7.47
CA GLN A 159 -5.60 -0.62 7.80
C GLN A 159 -5.46 -1.22 9.20
N GLU A 160 -4.24 -1.53 9.60
CA GLU A 160 -3.93 -2.07 10.92
C GLU A 160 -3.54 -0.93 11.87
N GLN A 161 -4.25 -0.82 13.00
CA GLN A 161 -4.01 0.24 13.97
C GLN A 161 -2.57 0.19 14.51
N GLY A 162 -1.88 1.32 14.47
CA GLY A 162 -0.49 1.43 14.93
C GLY A 162 0.54 0.90 13.93
N TYR A 163 0.13 0.49 12.74
CA TYR A 163 1.04 0.09 11.66
C TYR A 163 0.78 0.91 10.39
N ALA A 164 1.84 1.16 9.64
CA ALA A 164 1.77 1.74 8.31
C ALA A 164 2.55 0.86 7.33
N ARG A 165 1.85 0.33 6.31
CA ARG A 165 2.45 -0.48 5.26
C ARG A 165 2.59 0.33 4.00
N PHE A 166 3.79 0.82 3.75
CA PHE A 166 4.14 1.59 2.55
C PHE A 166 4.58 0.71 1.41
N LEU A 167 4.42 1.23 0.21
CA LEU A 167 4.95 0.69 -1.02
C LEU A 167 6.00 1.66 -1.56
N ILE A 168 7.22 1.18 -1.77
CA ILE A 168 8.33 2.00 -2.25
C ILE A 168 8.56 1.69 -3.73
N ALA A 169 8.50 2.73 -4.57
CA ALA A 169 8.74 2.57 -6.00
C ALA A 169 10.19 2.11 -6.24
N CYS A 170 10.35 1.21 -7.19
CA CYS A 170 11.63 0.60 -7.50
C CYS A 170 11.78 0.46 -9.02
N GLY A 171 12.88 0.95 -9.59
CA GLY A 171 13.17 0.81 -11.02
C GLY A 171 13.60 -0.59 -11.44
N GLY A 172 13.94 -1.45 -10.48
CA GLY A 172 14.38 -2.83 -10.74
C GLY A 172 13.31 -3.89 -10.56
N ALA A 173 12.04 -3.50 -10.34
CA ALA A 173 10.95 -4.44 -10.11
C ALA A 173 9.67 -3.99 -10.79
N ASP A 174 8.81 -4.95 -11.19
CA ASP A 174 7.53 -4.67 -11.87
C ASP A 174 6.49 -4.02 -10.95
N SER A 175 6.67 -4.17 -9.65
CA SER A 175 5.77 -3.59 -8.64
C SER A 175 6.55 -2.95 -7.50
N PRO A 176 5.98 -1.92 -6.86
CA PRO A 176 6.61 -1.30 -5.70
C PRO A 176 6.80 -2.31 -4.56
N ARG A 177 7.82 -2.12 -3.75
CA ARG A 177 8.22 -3.05 -2.70
C ARG A 177 7.67 -2.63 -1.34
N PRO A 178 7.12 -3.58 -0.56
CA PRO A 178 6.51 -3.27 0.73
C PRO A 178 7.55 -3.06 1.82
N MET A 179 7.24 -2.14 2.72
CA MET A 179 7.87 -2.01 4.03
C MET A 179 6.83 -1.64 5.08
N THR A 180 7.10 -1.94 6.34
CA THR A 180 6.17 -1.69 7.43
C THR A 180 6.82 -0.87 8.51
N LEU A 181 6.11 0.15 8.98
CA LEU A 181 6.45 0.94 10.16
C LEU A 181 5.47 0.63 11.29
N ARG A 182 5.89 0.86 12.52
CA ARG A 182 5.07 0.78 13.72
C ARG A 182 5.06 2.09 14.46
N GLN A 183 3.88 2.54 14.86
CA GLN A 183 3.72 3.74 15.66
C GLN A 183 3.82 3.43 17.15
N LYS A 184 4.57 4.24 17.87
CA LYS A 184 4.60 4.24 19.33
C LYS A 184 3.43 5.07 19.84
N ALA A 185 2.44 4.42 20.43
CA ALA A 185 1.18 5.07 20.82
C ALA A 185 1.38 6.25 21.80
N SER A 186 2.39 6.20 22.66
CA SER A 186 2.64 7.24 23.65
C SER A 186 3.22 8.54 23.07
N THR A 187 3.93 8.48 21.94
CA THR A 187 4.61 9.65 21.36
C THR A 187 4.11 9.98 19.95
N GLY A 188 3.39 9.06 19.30
CA GLY A 188 2.97 9.20 17.91
C GLY A 188 4.08 9.01 16.89
N GLU A 189 5.29 8.72 17.32
CA GLU A 189 6.45 8.51 16.45
C GLU A 189 6.38 7.16 15.75
N TRP A 190 6.85 7.15 14.51
CA TRP A 190 6.95 5.96 13.68
C TRP A 190 8.37 5.39 13.72
N PHE A 191 8.44 4.06 13.85
CA PHE A 191 9.67 3.27 13.91
C PHE A 191 9.67 2.23 12.80
N LEU A 192 10.83 1.87 12.28
CA LEU A 192 10.98 0.80 11.33
C LEU A 192 10.61 -0.55 11.97
N TRP A 193 9.64 -1.24 11.39
CA TRP A 193 9.20 -2.57 11.84
C TRP A 193 9.74 -3.68 10.96
N ASP A 194 9.50 -3.60 9.64
CA ASP A 194 9.97 -4.59 8.66
C ASP A 194 10.39 -3.91 7.34
N HIS A 195 11.59 -4.28 6.87
CA HIS A 195 12.19 -3.80 5.63
C HIS A 195 12.56 -4.92 4.65
N LYS A 196 12.29 -6.19 5.00
CA LYS A 196 12.74 -7.37 4.25
C LYS A 196 12.21 -7.38 2.83
N GLY A 197 11.01 -6.85 2.61
CA GLY A 197 10.41 -6.72 1.29
C GLY A 197 11.21 -5.88 0.31
N LEU A 198 12.00 -4.91 0.80
CA LEU A 198 12.86 -4.06 -0.04
C LEU A 198 14.04 -4.81 -0.65
N LEU A 199 14.45 -5.94 -0.08
CA LEU A 199 15.67 -6.67 -0.47
C LEU A 199 15.40 -7.89 -1.36
N SER A 200 14.20 -7.96 -1.97
CA SER A 200 13.77 -9.12 -2.74
C SER A 200 13.28 -8.73 -4.13
N GLY A 201 13.60 -9.57 -5.13
CA GLY A 201 13.04 -9.47 -6.48
C GLY A 201 13.44 -8.22 -7.25
N ILE A 202 14.66 -7.74 -7.04
CA ILE A 202 15.28 -6.67 -7.84
C ILE A 202 16.05 -7.31 -8.98
N ARG A 203 15.82 -6.84 -10.20
CA ARG A 203 16.52 -7.34 -11.40
C ARG A 203 18.01 -7.04 -11.34
N THR A 204 18.80 -7.92 -11.95
CA THR A 204 20.23 -7.71 -12.15
C THR A 204 20.45 -6.51 -13.09
N PRO A 205 21.48 -5.68 -12.86
CA PRO A 205 21.89 -4.64 -13.82
C PRO A 205 22.22 -5.25 -15.19
N ALA A 206 21.93 -4.53 -16.27
CA ALA A 206 22.21 -5.02 -17.62
C ALA A 206 23.69 -5.39 -17.83
N ALA A 207 24.63 -4.67 -17.19
CA ALA A 207 26.06 -4.99 -17.28
C ALA A 207 26.44 -6.31 -16.60
N GLU A 208 25.61 -6.82 -15.69
CA GLU A 208 25.85 -8.07 -14.94
C GLU A 208 24.94 -9.22 -15.41
N ASP A 209 23.99 -8.93 -16.30
CA ASP A 209 23.03 -9.91 -16.81
C ASP A 209 23.59 -10.59 -18.06
N PRO A 210 23.89 -11.90 -18.02
CA PRO A 210 24.43 -12.62 -19.18
C PRO A 210 23.42 -12.79 -20.32
N TRP A 211 22.13 -12.40 -20.09
CA TRP A 211 21.04 -12.49 -21.05
C TRP A 211 20.51 -11.12 -21.50
N ALA A 212 21.14 -10.02 -21.11
CA ALA A 212 20.73 -8.66 -21.49
C ALA A 212 21.08 -8.31 -22.95
#